data_ed641fa66bc020f1d9b897baa2f30ae2
#
_entry.id   ed641fa66bc020f1d9b897baa2f30ae2
#
_cell.length_a   1.000
_cell.length_b   1.000
_cell.length_c   1.000
_cell.angle_alpha   90.00
_cell.angle_beta   90.00
_cell.angle_gamma   90.00
#
_symmetry.space_group_name_H-M   'P 1'
#
loop_
_entity.id
_entity.type
_entity.pdbx_description
1 polymer ?
#
loop_
_entity_poly.entity_id
_entity_poly.type
_entity_poly.pdbx_seq_one_letter_code
_entity_poly.pdbx_strand_id
1 'polypeptide(L)'
;NGSGKSTFIEAIAVSLGLNPEGGSTYLNYRTCDTHSTLFNDLKLRRGPYRNKDSFFLRAESFYNAASELDRITDSWRMMRNYGGYLHQRSHGESFLGVILNRLSGNGLYIFDEPESALSINSLYTLMVKMHELEKKDSQFIIATHSPILLAYPGADIYTITNNGLEPTKYEESM
;
A
#
# COMPACT_ATOMS: atom_id res chain seq x y z
N ASN A 1 -11.22 14.53 2.99
CA ASN A 1 -9.80 14.78 3.27
C ASN A 1 -9.64 15.25 4.73
N GLY A 2 -8.58 14.81 5.43
CA GLY A 2 -8.30 15.22 6.80
C GLY A 2 -8.86 14.31 7.91
N SER A 3 -9.46 13.18 7.58
CA SER A 3 -10.01 12.22 8.57
C SER A 3 -8.96 11.35 9.29
N GLY A 4 -7.66 11.57 9.04
CA GLY A 4 -6.59 10.81 9.69
C GLY A 4 -6.31 9.41 9.08
N LYS A 5 -6.91 9.03 7.95
CA LYS A 5 -6.69 7.72 7.31
C LYS A 5 -5.23 7.46 6.96
N SER A 6 -4.61 8.39 6.25
CA SER A 6 -3.19 8.29 5.85
C SER A 6 -2.27 8.21 7.06
N THR A 7 -2.54 9.01 8.11
CA THR A 7 -1.79 8.96 9.38
C THR A 7 -1.92 7.61 10.05
N PHE A 8 -3.13 7.04 10.07
CA PHE A 8 -3.37 5.74 10.68
C PHE A 8 -2.69 4.60 9.91
N ILE A 9 -2.82 4.60 8.59
CA ILE A 9 -2.18 3.59 7.72
C ILE A 9 -0.65 3.68 7.77
N GLU A 10 -0.10 4.89 7.79
CA GLU A 10 1.32 5.16 7.98
C GLU A 10 1.81 4.59 9.32
N ALA A 11 1.06 4.84 10.41
CA ALA A 11 1.41 4.32 11.72
C ALA A 11 1.42 2.78 11.76
N ILE A 12 0.50 2.11 11.06
CA ILE A 12 0.51 0.65 10.89
C ILE A 12 1.77 0.22 10.12
N ALA A 13 2.10 0.87 9.01
CA ALA A 13 3.27 0.55 8.20
C ALA A 13 4.57 0.69 9.01
N VAL A 14 4.74 1.79 9.75
CA VAL A 14 5.90 2.04 10.61
C VAL A 14 6.00 1.00 11.74
N SER A 15 4.87 0.63 12.37
CA SER A 15 4.83 -0.41 13.41
C SER A 15 5.25 -1.79 12.89
N LEU A 16 5.14 -2.02 11.58
CA LEU A 16 5.61 -3.24 10.90
C LEU A 16 7.08 -3.15 10.47
N GLY A 17 7.73 -2.01 10.65
CA GLY A 17 9.11 -1.75 10.23
C GLY A 17 9.23 -1.34 8.75
N LEU A 18 8.13 -0.94 8.12
CA LEU A 18 8.13 -0.39 6.77
C LEU A 18 8.49 1.10 6.77
N ASN A 19 9.03 1.59 5.66
CA ASN A 19 9.34 3.01 5.51
C ASN A 19 8.04 3.84 5.45
N PRO A 20 7.88 4.92 6.21
CA PRO A 20 6.67 5.77 6.19
C PRO A 20 6.38 6.41 4.82
N GLU A 21 7.40 6.57 3.97
CA GLU A 21 7.24 7.09 2.61
C GLU A 21 6.90 6.02 1.58
N GLY A 22 6.88 4.75 1.98
CA GLY A 22 6.58 3.61 1.11
C GLY A 22 7.77 2.69 0.85
N GLY A 23 7.48 1.50 0.35
CA GLY A 23 8.45 0.47 0.03
C GLY A 23 8.41 -0.72 0.96
N SER A 24 9.46 -1.51 0.94
CA SER A 24 9.68 -2.67 1.82
C SER A 24 10.57 -2.32 3.01
N THR A 25 10.72 -3.25 3.95
CA THR A 25 11.61 -3.12 5.12
C THR A 25 13.09 -2.88 4.78
N TYR A 26 13.48 -3.13 3.53
CA TYR A 26 14.86 -2.92 3.06
C TYR A 26 15.12 -1.53 2.47
N LEU A 27 14.07 -0.71 2.32
CA LEU A 27 14.18 0.65 1.80
C LEU A 27 14.34 1.64 2.95
N ASN A 28 15.59 1.97 3.28
CA ASN A 28 15.95 2.94 4.29
C ASN A 28 16.30 4.29 3.63
N TYR A 29 15.30 5.04 3.18
CA TYR A 29 15.48 6.42 2.80
C TYR A 29 14.51 7.29 3.61
N ARG A 30 14.90 8.52 3.89
CA ARG A 30 14.06 9.53 4.55
C ARG A 30 14.24 10.83 3.82
N THR A 31 13.15 11.40 3.32
CA THR A 31 13.13 12.76 2.79
C THR A 31 12.65 13.76 3.83
N CYS A 32 11.83 13.33 4.78
CA CYS A 32 11.35 14.16 5.90
C CYS A 32 11.13 13.35 7.18
N ASP A 33 11.46 13.95 8.34
CA ASP A 33 11.20 13.38 9.68
C ASP A 33 9.78 13.74 10.22
N THR A 34 8.76 13.76 9.35
CA THR A 34 7.41 14.28 9.68
C THR A 34 6.35 13.20 9.90
N HIS A 35 6.74 11.96 10.19
CA HIS A 35 5.75 10.92 10.49
C HIS A 35 5.16 11.10 11.90
N SER A 36 3.88 10.77 12.00
CA SER A 36 3.14 10.82 13.25
C SER A 36 3.72 9.88 14.30
N THR A 37 3.70 10.28 15.57
CA THR A 37 4.10 9.43 16.72
C THR A 37 3.06 8.35 17.06
N LEU A 38 1.92 8.31 16.35
CA LEU A 38 0.82 7.37 16.58
C LEU A 38 1.28 5.90 16.58
N PHE A 39 2.32 5.55 15.82
CA PHE A 39 2.85 4.19 15.80
C PHE A 39 3.34 3.70 17.18
N ASN A 40 3.72 4.59 18.10
CA ASN A 40 4.12 4.24 19.47
C ASN A 40 2.95 3.73 20.33
N ASP A 41 1.72 4.15 19.98
CA ASP A 41 0.50 3.80 20.69
C ASP A 41 -0.18 2.56 20.09
N LEU A 42 0.30 2.08 18.93
CA LEU A 42 -0.23 0.91 18.26
C LEU A 42 0.36 -0.38 18.81
N LYS A 43 -0.52 -1.31 19.19
CA LYS A 43 -0.15 -2.66 19.60
C LYS A 43 -0.53 -3.67 18.52
N LEU A 44 0.44 -4.09 17.72
CA LEU A 44 0.21 -5.09 16.68
C LEU A 44 0.10 -6.50 17.28
N ARG A 45 -1.01 -7.16 17.02
CA ARG A 45 -1.19 -8.59 17.31
C ARG A 45 -1.05 -9.38 16.01
N ARG A 46 0.03 -10.11 15.87
CA ARG A 46 0.28 -10.95 14.69
C ARG A 46 -0.45 -12.30 14.83
N GLY A 47 -0.95 -12.81 13.71
CA GLY A 47 -1.47 -14.16 13.62
C GLY A 47 -0.37 -15.24 13.75
N PRO A 48 -0.75 -16.53 13.73
CA PRO A 48 0.20 -17.63 13.86
C PRO A 48 1.16 -17.76 12.67
N TYR A 49 0.78 -17.24 11.51
CA TYR A 49 1.58 -17.27 10.29
C TYR A 49 2.33 -15.95 10.10
N ARG A 50 3.63 -16.05 9.78
CA ARG A 50 4.43 -14.86 9.43
C ARG A 50 4.33 -14.60 7.95
N ASN A 51 3.99 -13.38 7.58
CA ASN A 51 4.10 -12.91 6.21
C ASN A 51 5.56 -13.00 5.75
N LYS A 52 5.77 -13.52 4.55
CA LYS A 52 7.11 -13.61 3.92
C LYS A 52 7.47 -12.31 3.23
N ASP A 53 6.48 -11.50 2.91
CA ASP A 53 6.63 -10.23 2.21
C ASP A 53 5.75 -9.16 2.88
N SER A 54 6.20 -7.91 2.82
CA SER A 54 5.41 -6.76 3.24
C SER A 54 5.82 -5.56 2.41
N PHE A 55 4.84 -4.81 1.95
CA PHE A 55 5.08 -3.64 1.12
C PHE A 55 4.06 -2.54 1.42
N PHE A 56 4.55 -1.30 1.54
CA PHE A 56 3.72 -0.12 1.67
C PHE A 56 3.77 0.68 0.38
N LEU A 57 2.62 0.96 -0.22
CA LEU A 57 2.45 1.81 -1.39
C LEU A 57 1.63 3.04 -1.00
N ARG A 58 2.25 4.20 -1.10
CA ARG A 58 1.65 5.49 -0.84
C ARG A 58 1.72 6.33 -2.11
N ALA A 59 0.57 6.69 -2.67
CA ALA A 59 0.53 7.39 -3.96
C ALA A 59 1.25 8.74 -3.91
N GLU A 60 1.11 9.49 -2.82
CA GLU A 60 1.72 10.81 -2.64
C GLU A 60 3.26 10.79 -2.67
N SER A 61 3.89 9.81 -2.02
CA SER A 61 5.35 9.70 -1.92
C SER A 61 5.97 8.69 -2.89
N PHE A 62 5.17 8.08 -3.75
CA PHE A 62 5.62 7.03 -4.66
C PHE A 62 6.78 7.46 -5.57
N TYR A 63 6.79 8.73 -6.01
CA TYR A 63 7.87 9.25 -6.85
C TYR A 63 9.24 9.17 -6.15
N ASN A 64 9.28 9.49 -4.85
CA ASN A 64 10.51 9.42 -4.06
C ASN A 64 10.94 7.96 -3.88
N ALA A 65 10.00 7.07 -3.58
CA ALA A 65 10.25 5.64 -3.48
C ALA A 65 10.76 5.04 -4.80
N ALA A 66 10.19 5.44 -5.93
CA ALA A 66 10.61 5.03 -7.26
C ALA A 66 12.03 5.50 -7.59
N SER A 67 12.35 6.76 -7.26
CA SER A 67 13.70 7.33 -7.45
C SER A 67 14.76 6.54 -6.68
N GLU A 68 14.47 6.21 -5.44
CA GLU A 68 15.40 5.46 -4.61
C GLU A 68 15.54 4.01 -5.09
N LEU A 69 14.45 3.37 -5.49
CA LEU A 69 14.48 2.03 -6.09
C LEU A 69 15.33 2.00 -7.36
N ASP A 70 15.15 2.96 -8.26
CA ASP A 70 15.93 3.05 -9.49
C ASP A 70 17.43 3.30 -9.21
N ARG A 71 17.76 4.01 -8.11
CA ARG A 71 19.14 4.31 -7.70
C ARG A 71 19.87 3.11 -7.10
N ILE A 72 19.20 2.32 -6.24
CA ILE A 72 19.83 1.27 -5.45
C ILE A 72 19.72 -0.12 -6.07
N THR A 73 18.89 -0.29 -7.10
CA THR A 73 18.58 -1.60 -7.66
C THR A 73 19.27 -1.79 -9.01
N ASP A 74 19.98 -2.91 -9.19
CA ASP A 74 20.59 -3.28 -10.46
C ASP A 74 19.55 -3.46 -11.56
N SER A 75 19.90 -3.12 -12.82
CA SER A 75 19.03 -3.22 -14.00
C SER A 75 18.30 -4.57 -14.11
N TRP A 76 19.01 -5.67 -13.81
CA TRP A 76 18.45 -7.02 -13.86
C TRP A 76 17.36 -7.23 -12.80
N ARG A 77 17.59 -6.73 -11.58
CA ARG A 77 16.59 -6.81 -10.48
C ARG A 77 15.41 -5.88 -10.76
N MET A 78 15.66 -4.71 -11.35
CA MET A 78 14.59 -3.79 -11.76
C MET A 78 13.69 -4.47 -12.80
N MET A 79 14.26 -5.09 -13.82
CA MET A 79 13.49 -5.81 -14.84
C MET A 79 12.66 -6.94 -14.21
N ARG A 80 13.25 -7.75 -13.34
CA ARG A 80 12.60 -8.91 -12.75
C ARG A 80 11.52 -8.55 -11.73
N ASN A 81 11.79 -7.59 -10.84
CA ASN A 81 10.93 -7.31 -9.70
C ASN A 81 9.95 -6.15 -9.95
N TYR A 82 10.24 -5.28 -10.92
CA TYR A 82 9.44 -4.07 -11.18
C TYR A 82 9.06 -3.92 -12.65
N GLY A 83 9.51 -4.83 -13.50
CA GLY A 83 9.24 -4.81 -14.95
C GLY A 83 10.06 -3.75 -15.70
N GLY A 84 11.11 -3.19 -15.11
CA GLY A 84 11.99 -2.17 -15.67
C GLY A 84 12.12 -0.94 -14.77
N TYR A 85 12.89 0.06 -15.22
CA TYR A 85 13.07 1.32 -14.50
C TYR A 85 11.75 2.08 -14.37
N LEU A 86 11.46 2.56 -13.15
CA LEU A 86 10.19 3.18 -12.82
C LEU A 86 10.05 4.57 -13.44
N HIS A 87 11.14 5.34 -13.51
CA HIS A 87 11.14 6.68 -14.13
C HIS A 87 11.01 6.71 -15.66
N GLN A 88 11.14 5.56 -16.32
CA GLN A 88 10.96 5.48 -17.78
C GLN A 88 9.48 5.34 -18.20
N ARG A 89 8.56 5.35 -17.24
CA ARG A 89 7.12 5.15 -17.41
C ARG A 89 6.34 6.31 -16.82
N SER A 90 5.08 6.42 -17.18
CA SER A 90 4.17 7.32 -16.47
C SER A 90 4.03 6.93 -14.99
N HIS A 91 3.64 7.86 -14.14
CA HIS A 91 3.45 7.62 -12.71
C HIS A 91 2.51 6.44 -12.44
N GLY A 92 1.36 6.40 -13.12
CA GLY A 92 0.39 5.31 -12.98
C GLY A 92 0.90 3.95 -13.47
N GLU A 93 1.64 3.92 -14.59
CA GLU A 93 2.25 2.68 -15.11
C GLU A 93 3.33 2.15 -14.18
N SER A 94 4.14 3.03 -13.59
CA SER A 94 5.17 2.65 -12.62
C SER A 94 4.54 2.11 -11.34
N PHE A 95 3.51 2.78 -10.82
CA PHE A 95 2.77 2.35 -9.64
C PHE A 95 2.13 0.97 -9.86
N LEU A 96 1.44 0.78 -10.98
CA LEU A 96 0.85 -0.50 -11.36
C LEU A 96 1.94 -1.56 -11.61
N GLY A 97 3.06 -1.19 -12.20
CA GLY A 97 4.21 -2.05 -12.44
C GLY A 97 4.76 -2.66 -11.15
N VAL A 98 4.88 -1.88 -10.07
CA VAL A 98 5.24 -2.38 -8.73
C VAL A 98 4.21 -3.40 -8.24
N ILE A 99 2.92 -3.09 -8.33
CA ILE A 99 1.86 -3.99 -7.89
C ILE A 99 1.92 -5.33 -8.63
N LEU A 100 2.07 -5.30 -9.95
CA LEU A 100 2.02 -6.51 -10.78
C LEU A 100 3.26 -7.39 -10.64
N ASN A 101 4.44 -6.79 -10.52
CA ASN A 101 5.70 -7.52 -10.59
C ASN A 101 6.36 -7.76 -9.22
N ARG A 102 6.19 -6.83 -8.25
CA ARG A 102 6.84 -6.92 -6.95
C ARG A 102 6.05 -7.75 -5.93
N LEU A 103 4.71 -7.69 -5.99
CA LEU A 103 3.87 -8.38 -5.02
C LEU A 103 3.67 -9.84 -5.42
N SER A 104 4.15 -10.77 -4.57
CA SER A 104 4.28 -12.18 -4.95
C SER A 104 3.36 -13.15 -4.22
N GLY A 105 2.71 -12.73 -3.14
CA GLY A 105 1.86 -13.57 -2.28
C GLY A 105 2.48 -13.84 -0.90
N ASN A 106 1.70 -14.44 -0.02
CA ASN A 106 2.03 -14.66 1.41
C ASN A 106 2.55 -13.36 2.06
N GLY A 107 1.85 -12.26 1.78
CA GLY A 107 2.28 -10.91 2.10
C GLY A 107 1.24 -10.09 2.84
N LEU A 108 1.72 -9.01 3.48
CA LEU A 108 0.89 -7.94 3.98
C LEU A 108 1.17 -6.68 3.17
N TYR A 109 0.18 -6.25 2.43
CA TYR A 109 0.28 -5.12 1.50
C TYR A 109 -0.59 -3.98 1.98
N ILE A 110 0.02 -2.80 2.14
CA ILE A 110 -0.62 -1.61 2.66
C ILE A 110 -0.65 -0.57 1.53
N PHE A 111 -1.83 -0.03 1.23
CA PHE A 111 -1.99 0.99 0.19
C PHE A 111 -2.65 2.24 0.76
N ASP A 112 -2.06 3.40 0.47
CA ASP A 112 -2.60 4.70 0.84
C ASP A 112 -3.00 5.46 -0.44
N GLU A 113 -4.32 5.61 -0.62
CA GLU A 113 -4.98 6.28 -1.75
C GLU A 113 -4.47 5.84 -3.14
N PRO A 114 -4.44 4.53 -3.45
CA PRO A 114 -3.91 4.05 -4.73
C PRO A 114 -4.66 4.62 -5.95
N GLU A 115 -5.92 5.03 -5.78
CA GLU A 115 -6.72 5.69 -6.81
C GLU A 115 -6.15 7.05 -7.24
N SER A 116 -5.34 7.72 -6.41
CA SER A 116 -4.70 8.98 -6.77
C SER A 116 -3.62 8.81 -7.86
N ALA A 117 -3.05 7.60 -7.96
CA ALA A 117 -2.04 7.26 -8.96
C ALA A 117 -2.59 6.43 -10.14
N LEU A 118 -3.76 5.81 -9.99
CA LEU A 118 -4.28 4.81 -10.93
C LEU A 118 -5.50 5.31 -11.70
N SER A 119 -5.54 5.01 -12.99
CA SER A 119 -6.76 5.15 -13.80
C SER A 119 -7.81 4.11 -13.37
N ILE A 120 -9.08 4.32 -13.77
CA ILE A 120 -10.18 3.38 -13.52
C ILE A 120 -9.83 1.96 -14.00
N ASN A 121 -9.27 1.83 -15.21
CA ASN A 121 -8.86 0.53 -15.75
C ASN A 121 -7.74 -0.11 -14.92
N SER A 122 -6.81 0.70 -14.43
CA SER A 122 -5.73 0.24 -13.56
C SER A 122 -6.25 -0.19 -12.19
N LEU A 123 -7.31 0.44 -11.67
CA LEU A 123 -7.97 0.01 -10.44
C LEU A 123 -8.61 -1.37 -10.59
N TYR A 124 -9.28 -1.66 -11.72
CA TYR A 124 -9.76 -3.01 -11.98
C TYR A 124 -8.62 -4.03 -12.06
N THR A 125 -7.51 -3.66 -12.70
CA THR A 125 -6.31 -4.52 -12.75
C THR A 125 -5.75 -4.77 -11.35
N LEU A 126 -5.72 -3.75 -10.50
CA LEU A 126 -5.35 -3.88 -9.07
C LEU A 126 -6.27 -4.87 -8.36
N MET A 127 -7.60 -4.76 -8.52
CA MET A 127 -8.56 -5.66 -7.88
C MET A 127 -8.37 -7.12 -8.30
N VAL A 128 -8.11 -7.37 -9.59
CA VAL A 128 -7.80 -8.72 -10.10
C VAL A 128 -6.51 -9.24 -9.44
N LYS A 129 -5.47 -8.41 -9.37
CA LYS A 129 -4.21 -8.78 -8.72
C LYS A 129 -4.37 -9.05 -7.23
N MET A 130 -5.17 -8.23 -6.54
CA MET A 130 -5.51 -8.47 -5.12
C MET A 130 -6.15 -9.84 -4.93
N HIS A 131 -7.11 -10.20 -5.77
CA HIS A 131 -7.78 -11.51 -5.72
C HIS A 131 -6.82 -12.69 -5.95
N GLU A 132 -5.87 -12.54 -6.89
CA GLU A 132 -4.82 -13.54 -7.10
C GLU A 132 -3.90 -13.70 -5.89
N LEU A 133 -3.56 -12.59 -5.23
CA LEU A 133 -2.66 -12.58 -4.08
C LEU A 133 -3.36 -13.04 -2.79
N GLU A 134 -4.65 -12.74 -2.64
CA GLU A 134 -5.48 -13.25 -1.56
C GLU A 134 -5.51 -14.79 -1.58
N LYS A 135 -5.68 -15.41 -2.75
CA LYS A 135 -5.58 -16.86 -2.93
C LYS A 135 -4.19 -17.44 -2.62
N LYS A 136 -3.19 -16.57 -2.47
CA LYS A 136 -1.82 -16.88 -2.08
C LYS A 136 -1.51 -16.40 -0.66
N ASP A 137 -2.50 -16.45 0.23
CA ASP A 137 -2.38 -16.10 1.65
C ASP A 137 -1.87 -14.67 1.90
N SER A 138 -2.32 -13.70 1.09
CA SER A 138 -2.00 -12.29 1.30
C SER A 138 -3.15 -11.54 1.95
N GLN A 139 -2.79 -10.52 2.74
CA GLN A 139 -3.71 -9.57 3.36
C GLN A 139 -3.46 -8.17 2.80
N PHE A 140 -4.54 -7.42 2.60
CA PHE A 140 -4.50 -6.03 2.19
C PHE A 140 -5.08 -5.13 3.28
N ILE A 141 -4.45 -3.97 3.50
CA ILE A 141 -4.97 -2.86 4.30
C ILE A 141 -4.94 -1.63 3.41
N ILE A 142 -6.08 -1.04 3.12
CA ILE A 142 -6.18 0.02 2.10
C ILE A 142 -6.93 1.21 2.68
N ALA A 143 -6.29 2.39 2.67
CA ALA A 143 -7.01 3.66 2.83
C ALA A 143 -7.43 4.13 1.44
N THR A 144 -8.71 4.39 1.26
CA THR A 144 -9.25 4.79 -0.05
C THR A 144 -10.52 5.63 0.09
N HIS A 145 -10.77 6.42 -0.92
CA HIS A 145 -12.05 7.09 -1.18
C HIS A 145 -12.72 6.54 -2.46
N SER A 146 -12.11 5.56 -3.12
CA SER A 146 -12.61 5.02 -4.38
C SER A 146 -13.81 4.10 -4.15
N PRO A 147 -15.00 4.39 -4.71
CA PRO A 147 -16.13 3.47 -4.67
C PRO A 147 -15.80 2.11 -5.28
N ILE A 148 -14.89 2.08 -6.27
CA ILE A 148 -14.46 0.85 -6.93
C ILE A 148 -13.73 -0.06 -5.95
N LEU A 149 -12.79 0.47 -5.16
CA LEU A 149 -12.05 -0.31 -4.17
C LEU A 149 -12.92 -0.69 -2.97
N LEU A 150 -13.79 0.21 -2.52
CA LEU A 150 -14.76 -0.08 -1.46
C LEU A 150 -15.73 -1.21 -1.85
N ALA A 151 -16.03 -1.38 -3.15
CA ALA A 151 -16.87 -2.45 -3.66
C ALA A 151 -16.14 -3.81 -3.79
N TYR A 152 -14.89 -3.94 -3.32
CA TYR A 152 -14.17 -5.21 -3.40
C TYR A 152 -14.91 -6.32 -2.64
N PRO A 153 -15.20 -7.48 -3.29
CA PRO A 153 -15.99 -8.53 -2.67
C PRO A 153 -15.31 -9.10 -1.41
N GLY A 154 -16.05 -9.14 -0.31
CA GLY A 154 -15.57 -9.69 0.96
C GLY A 154 -14.65 -8.76 1.76
N ALA A 155 -14.52 -7.49 1.36
CA ALA A 155 -13.78 -6.51 2.14
C ALA A 155 -14.49 -6.13 3.44
N ASP A 156 -13.75 -6.07 4.53
CA ASP A 156 -14.19 -5.45 5.77
C ASP A 156 -13.95 -3.94 5.67
N ILE A 157 -15.00 -3.14 5.69
CA ILE A 157 -14.92 -1.69 5.56
C ILE A 157 -15.02 -1.06 6.95
N TYR A 158 -14.12 -0.09 7.21
CA TYR A 158 -14.10 0.70 8.43
C TYR A 158 -14.08 2.19 8.10
N THR A 159 -14.84 2.95 8.85
CA THR A 159 -14.80 4.44 8.81
C THR A 159 -14.08 4.95 10.04
N ILE A 160 -13.20 5.95 9.86
CA ILE A 160 -12.59 6.66 10.98
C ILE A 160 -13.56 7.74 11.44
N THR A 161 -14.00 7.64 12.67
CA THR A 161 -14.89 8.60 13.36
C THR A 161 -14.17 9.24 14.55
N ASN A 162 -14.82 10.17 15.21
CA ASN A 162 -14.30 10.76 16.47
C ASN A 162 -14.17 9.71 17.60
N ASN A 163 -14.86 8.58 17.49
CA ASN A 163 -14.83 7.49 18.47
C ASN A 163 -13.81 6.40 18.12
N GLY A 164 -13.16 6.50 16.95
CA GLY A 164 -12.19 5.51 16.45
C GLY A 164 -12.61 4.87 15.13
N LEU A 165 -12.21 3.62 14.94
CA LEU A 165 -12.55 2.80 13.75
C LEU A 165 -13.89 2.10 13.99
N GLU A 166 -14.87 2.41 13.16
CA GLU A 166 -16.19 1.80 13.22
C GLU A 166 -16.45 0.98 11.95
N PRO A 167 -16.91 -0.29 12.08
CA PRO A 167 -17.27 -1.09 10.91
C PRO A 167 -18.46 -0.44 10.19
N THR A 168 -18.38 -0.38 8.88
CA THR A 168 -19.35 0.31 8.02
C THR A 168 -19.74 -0.57 6.85
N LYS A 169 -20.98 -0.50 6.40
CA LYS A 169 -21.41 -1.17 5.18
C LYS A 169 -21.05 -0.34 3.95
N TYR A 170 -20.90 -1.00 2.81
CA TYR A 170 -20.57 -0.33 1.54
C TYR A 170 -21.55 0.81 1.22
N GLU A 171 -22.84 0.59 1.41
CA GLU A 171 -23.89 1.58 1.13
C GLU A 171 -23.81 2.84 2.00
N GLU A 172 -23.16 2.75 3.15
CA GLU A 172 -22.99 3.82 4.13
C GLU A 172 -21.60 4.48 4.01
N SER A 173 -20.71 3.93 3.21
CA SER A 173 -19.31 4.37 3.10
C SER A 173 -19.08 5.42 2.01
N MET A 174 -20.12 5.73 1.22
CA MET A 174 -20.08 6.69 0.11
C MET A 174 -20.60 8.08 0.49
#